data_6f534e473980810b008bb3948e5d794d
#
_entry.id   6f534e473980810b008bb3948e5d794d
#
_cell.length_a   1.000
_cell.length_b   1.000
_cell.length_c   1.000
_cell.angle_alpha   90.00
_cell.angle_beta   90.00
_cell.angle_gamma   90.00
#
_symmetry.space_group_name_H-M   'P 1'
#
loop_
_entity.id
_entity.type
_entity.pdbx_description
1 polymer ?
#
loop_
_entity_poly.entity_id
_entity_poly.type
_entity_poly.pdbx_seq_one_letter_code
_entity_poly.pdbx_strand_id
1 'polypeptide(L)'
;MAAISVLAKTKRDWRGAFRAVKTLLADPDDTVQVFRIMAALNAGTSAKNYRRLISTPEGGRIAYARVELVSKLTDGAWLSQFAPGTVGAAYRTFLEKTGYSADGLEAVSKEIHSDRGEEHPYAWFGRRERDIHDIWHVLTGYRANDPLGELCLVAFTYAQTKGLGWGFIALSGALKSFGEPQGRAVRRAIREGYAHGRAAHWLHKEDIEKLFVEPLEAARVRLNIAPPLLYRQAQQAAQSALSSEPATSAA
;
A
#
# COMPACT_ATOMS: atom_id res chain seq x y z
N MET A 1 20.72 -10.93 26.98
CA MET A 1 21.11 -9.55 26.59
C MET A 1 21.19 -9.31 25.09
N ALA A 2 20.59 -10.15 24.23
CA ALA A 2 20.59 -9.97 22.75
C ALA A 2 19.37 -9.23 22.20
N ALA A 3 18.32 -9.01 23.01
CA ALA A 3 17.03 -8.45 22.54
C ALA A 3 17.02 -6.93 22.30
N ILE A 4 18.04 -6.18 22.71
CA ILE A 4 18.09 -4.71 22.62
C ILE A 4 18.65 -4.24 21.26
N SER A 5 19.36 -5.10 20.54
CA SER A 5 20.02 -4.76 19.26
C SER A 5 19.05 -4.55 18.08
N VAL A 6 17.83 -5.12 18.12
CA VAL A 6 16.85 -5.05 17.02
C VAL A 6 16.18 -3.68 16.89
N LEU A 7 16.25 -2.84 17.92
CA LEU A 7 15.67 -1.48 17.93
C LEU A 7 16.61 -0.40 17.38
N ALA A 8 17.86 -0.73 17.07
CA ALA A 8 18.94 0.26 16.92
C ALA A 8 19.36 0.63 15.51
N LYS A 9 18.63 0.31 14.45
CA LYS A 9 18.87 1.00 13.16
C LYS A 9 18.18 2.38 13.15
N THR A 10 18.76 3.33 13.88
CA THR A 10 18.29 4.72 13.92
C THR A 10 18.79 5.56 12.74
N LYS A 11 19.77 5.11 11.99
CA LYS A 11 20.30 5.83 10.82
C LYS A 11 19.65 5.37 9.54
N ARG A 12 19.10 6.35 8.81
CA ARG A 12 18.52 6.14 7.47
C ARG A 12 19.63 5.96 6.46
N ASP A 13 19.49 4.95 5.57
CA ASP A 13 20.40 4.75 4.44
C ASP A 13 19.84 5.42 3.18
N TRP A 14 20.09 6.70 3.04
CA TRP A 14 19.66 7.46 1.86
C TRP A 14 20.35 6.97 0.57
N ARG A 15 21.61 6.51 0.65
CA ARG A 15 22.33 6.01 -0.55
C ARG A 15 21.70 4.72 -1.06
N GLY A 16 21.38 3.80 -0.15
CA GLY A 16 20.66 2.57 -0.50
C GLY A 16 19.28 2.88 -1.07
N ALA A 17 18.53 3.80 -0.44
CA ALA A 17 17.21 4.21 -0.92
C ALA A 17 17.26 4.83 -2.32
N PHE A 18 18.23 5.69 -2.63
CA PHE A 18 18.40 6.28 -3.97
C PHE A 18 18.72 5.22 -5.03
N ARG A 19 19.57 4.24 -4.72
CA ARG A 19 19.84 3.13 -5.64
C ARG A 19 18.58 2.32 -5.91
N ALA A 20 17.88 1.94 -4.87
CA ALA A 20 16.67 1.14 -4.97
C ALA A 20 15.55 1.88 -5.74
N VAL A 21 15.33 3.18 -5.48
CA VAL A 21 14.30 3.94 -6.20
C VAL A 21 14.64 4.11 -7.67
N LYS A 22 15.93 4.27 -8.03
CA LYS A 22 16.34 4.34 -9.43
C LYS A 22 15.98 3.05 -10.17
N THR A 23 16.22 1.89 -9.56
CA THR A 23 15.83 0.59 -10.13
C THR A 23 14.31 0.46 -10.23
N LEU A 24 13.58 0.79 -9.18
CA LEU A 24 12.11 0.76 -9.16
C LEU A 24 11.48 1.67 -10.24
N LEU A 25 12.06 2.84 -10.51
CA LEU A 25 11.56 3.74 -11.56
C LEU A 25 11.86 3.23 -12.98
N ALA A 26 12.87 2.37 -13.15
CA ALA A 26 13.18 1.70 -14.41
C ALA A 26 12.31 0.45 -14.63
N ASP A 27 12.03 -0.29 -13.55
CA ASP A 27 11.18 -1.48 -13.53
C ASP A 27 10.19 -1.36 -12.35
N PRO A 28 8.97 -0.86 -12.61
CA PRO A 28 7.95 -0.69 -11.56
C PRO A 28 7.45 -2.00 -10.93
N ASP A 29 7.66 -3.13 -11.59
CA ASP A 29 7.23 -4.46 -11.11
C ASP A 29 8.25 -5.09 -10.15
N ASP A 30 9.46 -4.52 -10.02
CA ASP A 30 10.47 -4.97 -9.05
C ASP A 30 10.10 -4.53 -7.61
N THR A 31 9.14 -5.23 -7.02
CA THR A 31 8.65 -4.98 -5.66
C THR A 31 9.73 -5.16 -4.57
N VAL A 32 10.81 -5.90 -4.85
CA VAL A 32 11.97 -6.03 -3.94
C VAL A 32 12.55 -4.65 -3.62
N GLN A 33 12.58 -3.74 -4.60
CA GLN A 33 13.10 -2.38 -4.38
C GLN A 33 12.24 -1.57 -3.43
N VAL A 34 10.91 -1.78 -3.43
CA VAL A 34 10.00 -1.13 -2.46
C VAL A 34 10.40 -1.52 -1.04
N PHE A 35 10.59 -2.82 -0.77
CA PHE A 35 11.01 -3.28 0.56
C PHE A 35 12.39 -2.77 0.95
N ARG A 36 13.33 -2.67 0.01
CA ARG A 36 14.67 -2.07 0.24
C ARG A 36 14.57 -0.60 0.64
N ILE A 37 13.72 0.18 -0.03
CA ILE A 37 13.46 1.59 0.30
C ILE A 37 12.83 1.70 1.69
N MET A 38 11.85 0.83 2.00
CA MET A 38 11.23 0.79 3.33
C MET A 38 12.25 0.47 4.42
N ALA A 39 13.08 -0.55 4.22
CA ALA A 39 14.14 -0.93 5.17
C ALA A 39 15.16 0.21 5.38
N ALA A 40 15.48 0.95 4.31
CA ALA A 40 16.43 2.07 4.37
C ALA A 40 15.87 3.31 5.08
N LEU A 41 14.59 3.66 4.90
CA LEU A 41 14.06 4.96 5.30
C LEU A 41 13.02 4.92 6.44
N ASN A 42 12.34 3.78 6.68
CA ASN A 42 11.27 3.68 7.66
C ASN A 42 11.73 3.31 9.08
N ALA A 43 13.01 3.52 9.40
CA ALA A 43 13.52 3.25 10.74
C ALA A 43 12.64 3.93 11.82
N GLY A 44 12.12 3.13 12.75
CA GLY A 44 11.27 3.59 13.86
C GLY A 44 9.81 3.92 13.49
N THR A 45 9.42 3.90 12.21
CA THR A 45 8.04 4.21 11.79
C THR A 45 7.05 3.16 12.30
N SER A 46 7.33 1.86 12.11
CA SER A 46 6.46 0.78 12.61
C SER A 46 6.32 0.81 14.13
N ALA A 47 7.38 1.10 14.88
CA ALA A 47 7.30 1.25 16.33
C ALA A 47 6.42 2.44 16.77
N LYS A 48 6.48 3.55 16.04
CA LYS A 48 5.62 4.72 16.27
C LYS A 48 4.15 4.39 15.99
N ASN A 49 3.89 3.76 14.86
CA ASN A 49 2.53 3.40 14.44
C ASN A 49 1.94 2.30 15.34
N TYR A 50 2.75 1.32 15.76
CA TYR A 50 2.31 0.35 16.76
C TYR A 50 1.90 1.00 18.09
N ARG A 51 2.70 1.95 18.62
CA ARG A 51 2.32 2.70 19.83
C ARG A 51 1.03 3.49 19.62
N ARG A 52 0.81 4.06 18.44
CA ARG A 52 -0.45 4.72 18.08
C ARG A 52 -1.60 3.71 18.06
N LEU A 53 -1.39 2.50 17.54
CA LEU A 53 -2.40 1.44 17.51
C LEU A 53 -2.87 1.12 18.94
N ILE A 54 -1.94 0.75 19.82
CA ILE A 54 -2.26 0.34 21.19
C ILE A 54 -2.75 1.49 22.08
N SER A 55 -2.69 2.74 21.64
CA SER A 55 -3.25 3.88 22.38
C SER A 55 -4.76 4.01 22.25
N THR A 56 -5.41 3.14 21.44
CA THR A 56 -6.87 3.09 21.32
C THR A 56 -7.42 1.75 21.80
N PRO A 57 -8.61 1.67 22.37
CA PRO A 57 -9.20 0.40 22.84
C PRO A 57 -9.29 -0.64 21.72
N GLU A 58 -9.75 -0.25 20.53
CA GLU A 58 -9.88 -1.12 19.35
C GLU A 58 -8.51 -1.63 18.91
N GLY A 59 -7.55 -0.72 18.76
CA GLY A 59 -6.19 -1.06 18.37
C GLY A 59 -5.48 -1.91 19.42
N GLY A 60 -5.75 -1.69 20.70
CA GLY A 60 -5.26 -2.53 21.80
C GLY A 60 -5.76 -3.97 21.69
N ARG A 61 -7.06 -4.18 21.39
CA ARG A 61 -7.63 -5.52 21.14
C ARG A 61 -6.98 -6.20 19.92
N ILE A 62 -6.83 -5.48 18.82
CA ILE A 62 -6.18 -5.99 17.59
C ILE A 62 -4.73 -6.40 17.91
N ALA A 63 -3.99 -5.56 18.61
CA ALA A 63 -2.60 -5.83 18.98
C ALA A 63 -2.46 -6.98 19.99
N TYR A 64 -3.44 -7.19 20.86
CA TYR A 64 -3.49 -8.32 21.79
C TYR A 64 -3.79 -9.63 21.08
N ALA A 65 -4.78 -9.64 20.21
CA ALA A 65 -5.19 -10.83 19.45
C ALA A 65 -4.12 -11.31 18.46
N ARG A 66 -3.29 -10.40 17.92
CA ARG A 66 -2.20 -10.68 16.96
C ARG A 66 -2.59 -11.63 15.84
N VAL A 67 -3.78 -11.46 15.28
CA VAL A 67 -4.22 -12.27 14.15
C VAL A 67 -3.28 -12.05 12.96
N GLU A 68 -2.73 -13.14 12.43
CA GLU A 68 -1.98 -13.13 11.18
C GLU A 68 -2.99 -13.09 10.02
N LEU A 69 -3.06 -11.95 9.36
CA LEU A 69 -4.07 -11.72 8.32
C LEU A 69 -3.84 -12.56 7.07
N VAL A 70 -2.59 -12.84 6.71
CA VAL A 70 -2.26 -13.59 5.50
C VAL A 70 -3.04 -14.91 5.40
N SER A 71 -3.16 -15.67 6.50
CA SER A 71 -3.88 -16.94 6.51
C SER A 71 -5.36 -16.81 6.17
N LYS A 72 -5.99 -15.70 6.54
CA LYS A 72 -7.39 -15.40 6.20
C LYS A 72 -7.52 -14.83 4.79
N LEU A 73 -6.62 -13.94 4.42
CA LEU A 73 -6.65 -13.26 3.12
C LEU A 73 -6.33 -14.19 1.94
N THR A 74 -5.72 -15.36 2.21
CA THR A 74 -5.47 -16.43 1.24
C THR A 74 -6.51 -17.57 1.29
N ASP A 75 -7.38 -17.58 2.31
CA ASP A 75 -8.42 -18.60 2.45
C ASP A 75 -9.62 -18.31 1.54
N GLY A 76 -9.68 -18.99 0.40
CA GLY A 76 -10.78 -18.87 -0.56
C GLY A 76 -12.14 -19.24 0.03
N ALA A 77 -12.21 -20.19 0.97
CA ALA A 77 -13.46 -20.57 1.63
C ALA A 77 -13.94 -19.43 2.53
N TRP A 78 -13.05 -18.79 3.28
CA TRP A 78 -13.39 -17.61 4.07
C TRP A 78 -13.79 -16.42 3.19
N LEU A 79 -13.08 -16.16 2.11
CA LEU A 79 -13.39 -15.07 1.18
C LEU A 79 -14.73 -15.27 0.45
N SER A 80 -15.13 -16.52 0.19
CA SER A 80 -16.40 -16.82 -0.50
C SER A 80 -17.66 -16.52 0.34
N GLN A 81 -17.51 -16.38 1.66
CA GLN A 81 -18.65 -16.09 2.57
C GLN A 81 -19.18 -14.67 2.44
N PHE A 82 -18.39 -13.74 1.90
CA PHE A 82 -18.78 -12.33 1.83
C PHE A 82 -19.78 -12.08 0.71
N ALA A 83 -20.91 -11.46 1.07
CA ALA A 83 -21.98 -11.12 0.12
C ALA A 83 -21.50 -10.10 -0.93
N PRO A 84 -22.05 -10.14 -2.14
CA PRO A 84 -21.77 -9.14 -3.17
C PRO A 84 -21.98 -7.71 -2.66
N GLY A 85 -21.09 -6.79 -3.07
CA GLY A 85 -21.12 -5.39 -2.65
C GLY A 85 -20.42 -5.09 -1.33
N THR A 86 -19.95 -6.10 -0.59
CA THR A 86 -19.13 -5.91 0.61
C THR A 86 -17.67 -5.69 0.30
N VAL A 87 -16.91 -5.17 1.27
CA VAL A 87 -15.44 -5.02 1.15
C VAL A 87 -14.78 -6.37 0.90
N GLY A 88 -15.19 -7.44 1.58
CA GLY A 88 -14.63 -8.79 1.40
C GLY A 88 -14.88 -9.35 0.00
N ALA A 89 -16.09 -9.18 -0.56
CA ALA A 89 -16.39 -9.57 -1.93
C ALA A 89 -15.59 -8.74 -2.95
N ALA A 90 -15.41 -7.46 -2.70
CA ALA A 90 -14.59 -6.58 -3.54
C ALA A 90 -13.10 -6.98 -3.48
N TYR A 91 -12.60 -7.37 -2.31
CA TYR A 91 -11.23 -7.89 -2.14
C TYR A 91 -11.03 -9.21 -2.90
N ARG A 92 -11.96 -10.14 -2.82
CA ARG A 92 -11.93 -11.38 -3.63
C ARG A 92 -11.85 -11.05 -5.13
N THR A 93 -12.71 -10.15 -5.62
CA THR A 93 -12.68 -9.72 -7.03
C THR A 93 -11.35 -9.04 -7.40
N PHE A 94 -10.74 -8.31 -6.47
CA PHE A 94 -9.40 -7.74 -6.65
C PHE A 94 -8.36 -8.84 -6.86
N LEU A 95 -8.32 -9.87 -6.03
CA LEU A 95 -7.38 -11.00 -6.18
C LEU A 95 -7.58 -11.74 -7.52
N GLU A 96 -8.84 -12.01 -7.89
CA GLU A 96 -9.18 -12.68 -9.16
C GLU A 96 -8.70 -11.88 -10.39
N LYS A 97 -8.79 -10.55 -10.35
CA LYS A 97 -8.41 -9.67 -11.47
C LYS A 97 -6.91 -9.41 -11.57
N THR A 98 -6.22 -9.36 -10.45
CA THR A 98 -4.80 -9.03 -10.42
C THR A 98 -3.93 -10.27 -10.49
N GLY A 99 -4.45 -11.44 -10.10
CA GLY A 99 -3.65 -12.64 -9.85
C GLY A 99 -2.72 -12.51 -8.64
N TYR A 100 -2.91 -11.47 -7.82
CA TYR A 100 -2.11 -11.27 -6.62
C TYR A 100 -2.55 -12.22 -5.52
N SER A 101 -1.61 -12.51 -4.62
CA SER A 101 -1.91 -13.27 -3.41
C SER A 101 -1.13 -12.68 -2.23
N ALA A 102 -1.73 -12.70 -1.05
CA ALA A 102 -1.11 -12.14 0.15
C ALA A 102 0.21 -12.87 0.52
N ASP A 103 0.34 -14.14 0.19
CA ASP A 103 1.56 -14.94 0.37
C ASP A 103 2.69 -14.58 -0.61
N GLY A 104 2.38 -14.05 -1.79
CA GLY A 104 3.40 -13.53 -2.71
C GLY A 104 4.20 -12.38 -2.08
N LEU A 105 3.52 -11.41 -1.47
CA LEU A 105 4.17 -10.32 -0.73
C LEU A 105 4.88 -10.83 0.54
N GLU A 106 4.36 -11.87 1.18
CA GLU A 106 4.98 -12.50 2.34
C GLU A 106 6.35 -13.12 1.98
N ALA A 107 6.45 -13.85 0.86
CA ALA A 107 7.70 -14.47 0.42
C ALA A 107 8.81 -13.44 0.22
N VAL A 108 8.52 -12.34 -0.49
CA VAL A 108 9.47 -11.22 -0.72
C VAL A 108 9.84 -10.54 0.60
N SER A 109 8.88 -10.36 1.50
CA SER A 109 9.11 -9.73 2.81
C SER A 109 10.01 -10.58 3.71
N LYS A 110 9.86 -11.91 3.71
CA LYS A 110 10.69 -12.84 4.51
C LYS A 110 12.15 -12.81 4.06
N GLU A 111 12.41 -12.74 2.77
CA GLU A 111 13.77 -12.69 2.22
C GLU A 111 14.55 -11.46 2.75
N ILE A 112 13.87 -10.33 2.92
CA ILE A 112 14.50 -9.05 3.30
C ILE A 112 14.56 -8.84 4.82
N HIS A 113 13.68 -9.49 5.59
CA HIS A 113 13.53 -9.25 7.04
C HIS A 113 13.88 -10.45 7.93
N SER A 114 14.68 -11.39 7.44
CA SER A 114 15.06 -12.63 8.14
C SER A 114 15.63 -12.43 9.56
N ASP A 115 16.12 -11.23 9.89
CA ASP A 115 16.78 -10.94 11.17
C ASP A 115 15.84 -10.43 12.29
N ARG A 116 14.53 -10.28 12.04
CA ARG A 116 13.60 -9.83 13.07
C ARG A 116 12.90 -11.05 13.67
N GLY A 117 13.08 -11.27 14.99
CA GLY A 117 12.35 -12.33 15.70
C GLY A 117 10.85 -12.23 15.41
N GLU A 118 10.28 -13.30 14.86
CA GLU A 118 8.89 -13.35 14.34
C GLU A 118 7.85 -12.98 15.43
N GLU A 119 8.14 -13.24 16.69
CA GLU A 119 7.24 -13.00 17.82
C GLU A 119 7.21 -11.54 18.32
N HIS A 120 8.12 -10.68 17.84
CA HIS A 120 8.17 -9.31 18.34
C HIS A 120 6.94 -8.51 17.87
N PRO A 121 6.27 -7.74 18.77
CA PRO A 121 5.06 -6.98 18.41
C PRO A 121 5.21 -6.06 17.20
N TYR A 122 6.37 -5.46 17.00
CA TYR A 122 6.64 -4.60 15.84
C TYR A 122 6.84 -5.41 14.55
N ALA A 123 7.32 -6.65 14.62
CA ALA A 123 7.40 -7.53 13.47
C ALA A 123 6.01 -7.95 13.02
N TRP A 124 5.15 -8.37 13.97
CA TRP A 124 3.74 -8.64 13.69
C TRP A 124 3.04 -7.42 13.06
N PHE A 125 3.24 -6.23 13.62
CA PHE A 125 2.62 -5.01 13.09
C PHE A 125 3.11 -4.70 11.67
N GLY A 126 4.38 -4.92 11.37
CA GLY A 126 4.93 -4.77 10.02
C GLY A 126 4.32 -5.76 9.02
N ARG A 127 4.08 -7.02 9.43
CA ARG A 127 3.34 -7.99 8.60
C ARG A 127 1.92 -7.51 8.35
N ARG A 128 1.21 -7.06 9.38
CA ARG A 128 -0.11 -6.48 9.23
C ARG A 128 -0.13 -5.27 8.29
N GLU A 129 0.84 -4.34 8.39
CA GLU A 129 0.93 -3.20 7.46
C GLU A 129 1.06 -3.67 6.00
N ARG A 130 1.84 -4.72 5.74
CA ARG A 130 1.97 -5.35 4.42
C ARG A 130 0.64 -5.96 3.96
N ASP A 131 0.02 -6.77 4.80
CA ASP A 131 -1.18 -7.56 4.45
C ASP A 131 -2.41 -6.69 4.17
N ILE A 132 -2.54 -5.54 4.85
CA ILE A 132 -3.65 -4.61 4.62
C ILE A 132 -3.45 -3.70 3.40
N HIS A 133 -2.28 -3.70 2.78
CA HIS A 133 -1.98 -2.85 1.62
C HIS A 133 -2.97 -3.10 0.47
N ASP A 134 -3.22 -4.35 0.12
CA ASP A 134 -4.13 -4.70 -0.96
C ASP A 134 -5.58 -4.35 -0.65
N ILE A 135 -5.97 -4.41 0.63
CA ILE A 135 -7.29 -3.93 1.08
C ILE A 135 -7.42 -2.42 0.83
N TRP A 136 -6.33 -1.67 0.95
CA TRP A 136 -6.36 -0.23 0.68
C TRP A 136 -6.55 0.09 -0.79
N HIS A 137 -6.04 -0.74 -1.73
CA HIS A 137 -6.39 -0.64 -3.15
C HIS A 137 -7.90 -0.75 -3.35
N VAL A 138 -8.54 -1.73 -2.70
CA VAL A 138 -9.99 -1.93 -2.77
C VAL A 138 -10.75 -0.72 -2.21
N LEU A 139 -10.37 -0.24 -1.04
CA LEU A 139 -11.03 0.89 -0.38
C LEU A 139 -10.87 2.20 -1.16
N THR A 140 -9.69 2.49 -1.67
CA THR A 140 -9.39 3.75 -2.34
C THR A 140 -9.77 3.77 -3.82
N GLY A 141 -9.81 2.58 -4.45
CA GLY A 141 -10.05 2.43 -5.89
C GLY A 141 -8.86 2.78 -6.77
N TYR A 142 -7.65 2.95 -6.20
CA TYR A 142 -6.40 2.98 -6.95
C TYR A 142 -6.04 1.56 -7.38
N ARG A 143 -5.77 1.32 -8.67
CA ARG A 143 -5.50 -0.03 -9.19
C ARG A 143 -4.07 -0.47 -8.88
N ALA A 144 -3.90 -1.72 -8.45
CA ALA A 144 -2.59 -2.29 -8.16
C ALA A 144 -1.78 -2.65 -9.42
N ASN A 145 -2.47 -3.02 -10.51
CA ASN A 145 -1.85 -3.32 -11.80
C ASN A 145 -1.68 -2.09 -12.69
N ASP A 146 -1.57 -0.90 -12.11
CA ASP A 146 -1.37 0.38 -12.78
C ASP A 146 -0.31 1.17 -12.03
N PRO A 147 0.83 1.48 -12.65
CA PRO A 147 1.91 2.24 -12.00
C PRO A 147 1.46 3.57 -11.40
N LEU A 148 0.49 4.27 -12.01
CA LEU A 148 -0.07 5.48 -11.43
C LEU A 148 -0.95 5.17 -10.22
N GLY A 149 -1.71 4.07 -10.25
CA GLY A 149 -2.50 3.62 -9.12
C GLY A 149 -1.64 3.30 -7.91
N GLU A 150 -0.53 2.60 -8.12
CA GLU A 150 0.48 2.33 -7.08
C GLU A 150 1.06 3.64 -6.51
N LEU A 151 1.47 4.59 -7.34
CA LEU A 151 2.00 5.87 -6.88
C LEU A 151 0.97 6.67 -6.06
N CYS A 152 -0.31 6.62 -6.44
CA CYS A 152 -1.39 7.26 -5.70
C CYS A 152 -1.60 6.59 -4.34
N LEU A 153 -1.60 5.23 -4.28
CA LEU A 153 -1.73 4.51 -3.02
C LEU A 153 -0.51 4.71 -2.12
N VAL A 154 0.69 4.72 -2.68
CA VAL A 154 1.93 5.02 -1.95
C VAL A 154 1.88 6.43 -1.32
N ALA A 155 1.36 7.43 -2.04
CA ALA A 155 1.16 8.77 -1.49
C ALA A 155 0.10 8.80 -0.37
N PHE A 156 -1.00 8.06 -0.53
CA PHE A 156 -2.01 7.82 0.49
C PHE A 156 -1.39 7.17 1.74
N THR A 157 -0.62 6.09 1.53
CA THR A 157 0.07 5.36 2.60
C THR A 157 1.06 6.24 3.36
N TYR A 158 1.80 7.09 2.67
CA TYR A 158 2.64 8.09 3.33
C TYR A 158 1.84 9.02 4.24
N ALA A 159 0.68 9.48 3.78
CA ALA A 159 -0.19 10.34 4.59
C ALA A 159 -0.69 9.64 5.86
N GLN A 160 -0.98 8.34 5.79
CA GLN A 160 -1.46 7.51 6.89
C GLN A 160 -0.36 7.15 7.90
N THR A 161 0.83 6.75 7.42
CA THR A 161 1.90 6.15 8.23
C THR A 161 3.01 7.11 8.60
N LYS A 162 3.22 8.17 7.80
CA LYS A 162 4.41 9.04 7.85
C LYS A 162 5.73 8.29 7.62
N GLY A 163 5.67 7.12 6.97
CA GLY A 163 6.84 6.36 6.57
C GLY A 163 7.57 7.05 5.43
N LEU A 164 8.82 7.48 5.65
CA LEU A 164 9.57 8.27 4.66
C LEU A 164 9.81 7.52 3.36
N GLY A 165 9.90 6.19 3.40
CA GLY A 165 10.04 5.36 2.19
C GLY A 165 8.88 5.56 1.23
N TRP A 166 7.65 5.57 1.73
CA TRP A 166 6.46 5.83 0.93
C TRP A 166 6.49 7.23 0.30
N GLY A 167 6.79 8.26 1.12
CA GLY A 167 6.92 9.62 0.62
C GLY A 167 8.03 9.78 -0.43
N PHE A 168 9.14 9.06 -0.26
CA PHE A 168 10.26 9.09 -1.19
C PHE A 168 9.90 8.46 -2.54
N ILE A 169 9.19 7.32 -2.56
CA ILE A 169 8.70 6.69 -3.80
C ILE A 169 7.71 7.62 -4.51
N ALA A 170 6.70 8.14 -3.80
CA ALA A 170 5.71 9.04 -4.37
C ALA A 170 6.34 10.30 -4.98
N LEU A 171 7.29 10.92 -4.26
CA LEU A 171 8.02 12.09 -4.75
C LEU A 171 8.86 11.76 -5.99
N SER A 172 9.56 10.63 -5.98
CA SER A 172 10.40 10.20 -7.10
C SER A 172 9.58 9.94 -8.36
N GLY A 173 8.41 9.29 -8.24
CA GLY A 173 7.47 9.12 -9.35
C GLY A 173 6.91 10.45 -9.86
N ALA A 174 6.58 11.37 -8.96
CA ALA A 174 6.14 12.71 -9.34
C ALA A 174 7.24 13.49 -10.07
N LEU A 175 8.50 13.39 -9.63
CA LEU A 175 9.63 14.04 -10.29
C LEU A 175 9.90 13.43 -11.67
N LYS A 176 9.87 12.10 -11.80
CA LYS A 176 10.01 11.43 -13.10
C LYS A 176 8.99 11.95 -14.12
N SER A 177 7.77 12.23 -13.69
CA SER A 177 6.69 12.67 -14.58
C SER A 177 6.84 14.08 -15.16
N PHE A 178 7.86 14.87 -14.76
CA PHE A 178 8.01 16.24 -15.30
C PHE A 178 8.36 16.26 -16.79
N GLY A 179 9.02 15.24 -17.32
CA GLY A 179 9.35 15.11 -18.74
C GLY A 179 8.26 14.46 -19.60
N GLU A 180 7.15 14.06 -19.00
CA GLU A 180 6.12 13.24 -19.68
C GLU A 180 4.95 14.11 -20.18
N PRO A 181 4.37 13.82 -21.37
CA PRO A 181 3.23 14.60 -21.92
C PRO A 181 2.07 14.74 -20.94
N GLN A 182 1.77 13.70 -20.17
CA GLN A 182 0.69 13.68 -19.17
C GLN A 182 1.17 13.93 -17.73
N GLY A 183 2.42 14.33 -17.54
CA GLY A 183 3.04 14.45 -16.24
C GLY A 183 2.32 15.39 -15.27
N ARG A 184 1.61 16.42 -15.79
CA ARG A 184 0.76 17.29 -14.94
C ARG A 184 -0.42 16.52 -14.34
N ALA A 185 -1.08 15.67 -15.12
CA ALA A 185 -2.18 14.84 -14.63
C ALA A 185 -1.70 13.81 -13.60
N VAL A 186 -0.57 13.15 -13.87
CA VAL A 186 0.11 12.22 -12.93
C VAL A 186 0.37 12.89 -11.59
N ARG A 187 1.01 14.06 -11.57
CA ARG A 187 1.31 14.79 -10.32
C ARG A 187 0.05 15.22 -9.56
N ARG A 188 -1.03 15.57 -10.28
CA ARG A 188 -2.31 15.90 -9.64
C ARG A 188 -2.95 14.68 -8.99
N ALA A 189 -2.91 13.51 -9.65
CA ALA A 189 -3.41 12.26 -9.11
C ALA A 189 -2.62 11.81 -7.87
N ILE A 190 -1.28 11.88 -7.89
CA ILE A 190 -0.44 11.57 -6.71
C ILE A 190 -0.77 12.51 -5.54
N ARG A 191 -0.97 13.81 -5.81
CA ARG A 191 -1.36 14.79 -4.78
C ARG A 191 -2.75 14.49 -4.22
N GLU A 192 -3.70 14.06 -5.06
CA GLU A 192 -5.02 13.58 -4.63
C GLU A 192 -4.88 12.40 -3.67
N GLY A 193 -4.06 11.39 -4.00
CA GLY A 193 -3.79 10.25 -3.13
C GLY A 193 -3.29 10.69 -1.75
N TYR A 194 -2.33 11.61 -1.69
CA TYR A 194 -1.86 12.17 -0.42
C TYR A 194 -2.97 12.92 0.34
N ALA A 195 -3.77 13.72 -0.35
CA ALA A 195 -4.87 14.47 0.27
C ALA A 195 -5.94 13.54 0.84
N HIS A 196 -6.32 12.48 0.10
CA HIS A 196 -7.26 11.46 0.56
C HIS A 196 -6.72 10.71 1.78
N GLY A 197 -5.45 10.33 1.78
CA GLY A 197 -4.84 9.66 2.92
C GLY A 197 -4.76 10.55 4.17
N ARG A 198 -4.66 11.88 3.99
CA ARG A 198 -4.76 12.83 5.11
C ARG A 198 -6.16 13.00 5.67
N ALA A 199 -7.16 12.95 4.79
CA ALA A 199 -8.57 13.13 5.14
C ALA A 199 -9.16 11.84 5.75
N ALA A 200 -8.72 10.68 5.28
CA ALA A 200 -9.23 9.39 5.74
C ALA A 200 -8.95 9.15 7.23
N HIS A 201 -9.85 8.41 7.86
CA HIS A 201 -9.60 7.87 9.19
C HIS A 201 -8.34 6.98 9.17
N TRP A 202 -7.72 6.78 10.32
CA TRP A 202 -6.49 5.98 10.37
C TRP A 202 -6.81 4.50 10.22
N LEU A 203 -6.50 3.93 9.05
CA LEU A 203 -6.96 2.60 8.62
C LEU A 203 -6.30 1.43 9.36
N HIS A 204 -5.13 1.63 9.97
CA HIS A 204 -4.43 0.56 10.70
C HIS A 204 -5.21 0.04 11.92
N LYS A 205 -6.13 0.83 12.47
CA LYS A 205 -6.96 0.42 13.61
C LYS A 205 -8.21 -0.35 13.22
N GLU A 206 -8.46 -0.52 11.91
CA GLU A 206 -9.65 -1.23 11.45
C GLU A 206 -9.53 -2.73 11.75
N ASP A 207 -10.59 -3.29 12.29
CA ASP A 207 -10.81 -4.72 12.45
C ASP A 207 -11.20 -5.28 11.08
N ILE A 208 -10.30 -6.04 10.45
CA ILE A 208 -10.48 -6.49 9.06
C ILE A 208 -11.67 -7.43 8.92
N GLU A 209 -11.95 -8.27 9.91
CA GLU A 209 -13.10 -9.18 9.85
C GLU A 209 -14.42 -8.41 9.85
N LYS A 210 -14.50 -7.35 10.65
CA LYS A 210 -15.68 -6.47 10.70
C LYS A 210 -15.76 -5.61 9.43
N LEU A 211 -14.65 -5.11 8.96
CA LEU A 211 -14.59 -4.32 7.72
C LEU A 211 -15.07 -5.11 6.51
N PHE A 212 -14.73 -6.41 6.44
CA PHE A 212 -15.04 -7.24 5.28
C PHE A 212 -16.54 -7.52 5.10
N VAL A 213 -17.33 -7.48 6.16
CA VAL A 213 -18.80 -7.63 6.08
C VAL A 213 -19.51 -6.31 5.74
N GLU A 214 -18.84 -5.17 5.83
CA GLU A 214 -19.45 -3.89 5.52
C GLU A 214 -19.70 -3.72 4.01
N PRO A 215 -20.80 -3.10 3.58
CA PRO A 215 -20.93 -2.62 2.20
C PRO A 215 -19.79 -1.66 1.86
N LEU A 216 -19.15 -1.85 0.69
CA LEU A 216 -17.93 -1.10 0.31
C LEU A 216 -18.13 0.41 0.34
N GLU A 217 -19.27 0.90 -0.20
CA GLU A 217 -19.52 2.34 -0.20
C GLU A 217 -19.80 2.89 1.21
N ALA A 218 -20.46 2.12 2.08
CA ALA A 218 -20.66 2.50 3.47
C ALA A 218 -19.33 2.57 4.23
N ALA A 219 -18.43 1.59 4.00
CA ALA A 219 -17.09 1.60 4.56
C ALA A 219 -16.29 2.83 4.10
N ARG A 220 -16.35 3.19 2.82
CA ARG A 220 -15.71 4.40 2.27
C ARG A 220 -16.21 5.67 2.94
N VAL A 221 -17.52 5.82 3.07
CA VAL A 221 -18.13 6.98 3.77
C VAL A 221 -17.68 7.02 5.23
N ARG A 222 -17.79 5.92 5.96
CA ARG A 222 -17.37 5.82 7.38
C ARG A 222 -15.89 6.14 7.58
N LEU A 223 -15.04 5.69 6.65
CA LEU A 223 -13.60 5.90 6.69
C LEU A 223 -13.16 7.24 6.10
N ASN A 224 -14.08 8.05 5.60
CA ASN A 224 -13.83 9.31 4.93
C ASN A 224 -12.86 9.16 3.74
N ILE A 225 -13.10 8.17 2.90
CA ILE A 225 -12.34 7.88 1.68
C ILE A 225 -13.14 8.38 0.47
N ALA A 226 -12.66 9.45 -0.15
CA ALA A 226 -13.28 10.04 -1.33
C ALA A 226 -12.96 9.25 -2.62
N PRO A 227 -13.82 9.31 -3.65
CA PRO A 227 -13.53 8.73 -4.96
C PRO A 227 -12.28 9.32 -5.60
N PRO A 228 -11.43 8.51 -6.28
CA PRO A 228 -10.17 8.95 -6.88
C PRO A 228 -10.41 9.61 -8.27
N LEU A 229 -10.94 10.82 -8.29
CA LEU A 229 -11.42 11.47 -9.51
C LEU A 229 -10.28 11.89 -10.44
N LEU A 230 -9.22 12.50 -9.91
CA LEU A 230 -8.08 12.96 -10.72
C LEU A 230 -7.27 11.78 -11.25
N TYR A 231 -7.16 10.70 -10.48
CA TYR A 231 -6.56 9.46 -10.92
C TYR A 231 -7.34 8.87 -12.12
N ARG A 232 -8.67 8.75 -12.02
CA ARG A 232 -9.53 8.25 -13.11
C ARG A 232 -9.43 9.11 -14.37
N GLN A 233 -9.40 10.43 -14.22
CA GLN A 233 -9.20 11.36 -15.34
C GLN A 233 -7.83 11.15 -16.01
N ALA A 234 -6.77 10.96 -15.24
CA ALA A 234 -5.43 10.69 -15.75
C ALA A 234 -5.38 9.36 -16.54
N GLN A 235 -6.03 8.31 -16.02
CA GLN A 235 -6.15 7.02 -16.73
C GLN A 235 -6.90 7.17 -18.07
N GLN A 236 -8.04 7.87 -18.07
CA GLN A 236 -8.82 8.09 -19.30
C GLN A 236 -8.02 8.86 -20.34
N ALA A 237 -7.29 9.90 -19.92
CA ALA A 237 -6.42 10.66 -20.82
C ALA A 237 -5.28 9.80 -21.41
N ALA A 238 -4.70 8.90 -20.62
CA ALA A 238 -3.67 7.97 -21.09
C ALA A 238 -4.23 6.99 -22.14
N GLN A 239 -5.40 6.41 -21.88
CA GLN A 239 -6.08 5.49 -22.79
C GLN A 239 -6.44 6.17 -24.11
N SER A 240 -6.97 7.40 -24.06
CA SER A 240 -7.32 8.17 -25.25
C SER A 240 -6.10 8.50 -26.12
N ALA A 241 -4.95 8.81 -25.50
CA ALA A 241 -3.71 9.06 -26.23
C ALA A 241 -3.22 7.81 -26.98
N LEU A 242 -3.26 6.64 -26.33
CA LEU A 242 -2.89 5.36 -26.95
C LEU A 242 -3.81 4.99 -28.12
N SER A 243 -5.11 5.31 -28.02
CA SER A 243 -6.10 5.02 -29.07
C SER A 243 -6.00 5.98 -30.26
N SER A 244 -5.36 7.14 -30.08
CA SER A 244 -5.20 8.16 -31.13
C SER A 244 -3.87 8.07 -31.89
N GLU A 245 -2.93 7.21 -31.49
CA GLU A 245 -1.73 6.94 -32.29
C GLU A 245 -2.12 6.11 -33.52
N PRO A 246 -1.91 6.62 -34.77
CA PRO A 246 -2.19 5.84 -35.95
C PRO A 246 -1.29 4.61 -35.99
N ALA A 247 -1.88 3.43 -36.24
CA ALA A 247 -1.13 2.21 -36.49
C ALA A 247 -0.06 2.50 -37.55
N THR A 248 1.18 2.64 -37.13
CA THR A 248 2.30 2.85 -38.06
C THR A 248 2.37 1.58 -38.90
N SER A 249 1.88 1.68 -40.15
CA SER A 249 1.94 0.68 -41.18
C SER A 249 3.37 0.18 -41.31
N ALA A 250 3.59 -1.08 -40.91
CA ALA A 250 4.79 -1.82 -41.31
C ALA A 250 4.67 -2.01 -42.85
N ALA A 251 5.48 -1.28 -43.59
CA ALA A 251 5.80 -1.53 -44.99
C ALA A 251 7.17 -2.18 -45.04
#